data_7ff937966b38887cf939712a0bc55854
#
_entry.id   7ff937966b38887cf939712a0bc55854
#
_cell.length_a   1.000
_cell.length_b   1.000
_cell.length_c   1.000
_cell.angle_alpha   90.00
_cell.angle_beta   90.00
_cell.angle_gamma   90.00
#
_symmetry.space_group_name_H-M   'P 1'
#
loop_
_entity.id
_entity.type
_entity.pdbx_description
1 polymer ?
#
loop_
_entity_poly.entity_id
_entity_poly.type
_entity_poly.pdbx_seq_one_letter_code
_entity_poly.pdbx_strand_id
1 'polypeptide(L)'
;MKAFRNIKADFREIFRSGSGARAFFISIVVWGVGVGCFAAAMNNFLAEVYHMGRFDRGWLEFFREMPGLALVFLLALLHKMSDWKVMRLGTLVSMAGAALLLLPLENFATGKLAVTLLIMLWSTGEHLVLPVRSTIAIQVAKPEHVGRSLGLLTASHNFGAVAGSAIVMGIFFAGGSWFHIGDAVLFDAVWVLIALLMLVSLVSTFTKDAPNAPSRRPRLYFKGKFGKFYALELFYGARKQIFLTFAPYVIIVEYGFSTAAMALLFGVCATVNIFAAPQIGKLCDKWGYRNVMIWDTVVLCFVCLMYGFAGDVFPRGVALAVVCVNFLFDAVISTTSMATSIYVRDLSKNADEITATFSTGLSINHLISITVAPIGGWVWEKYGVEWLFSFAAVMAVCNTLFAMTIPKPPRPAARGN
;
A
#
# COMPACT_ATOMS: atom_id res chain seq x y z
N MET A 1 -32.93 -7.63 -6.54
CA MET A 1 -32.83 -8.29 -7.87
C MET A 1 -32.52 -7.34 -9.04
N LYS A 2 -33.10 -6.13 -9.15
CA LYS A 2 -32.76 -5.17 -10.23
C LYS A 2 -31.29 -4.73 -10.20
N ALA A 3 -30.71 -4.43 -9.03
CA ALA A 3 -29.29 -4.03 -8.89
C ALA A 3 -28.31 -5.11 -9.38
N PHE A 4 -28.55 -6.38 -9.04
CA PHE A 4 -27.71 -7.51 -9.51
C PHE A 4 -27.80 -7.75 -11.03
N ARG A 5 -28.94 -7.43 -11.64
CA ARG A 5 -29.14 -7.56 -13.10
C ARG A 5 -28.38 -6.47 -13.85
N ASN A 6 -28.30 -5.26 -13.26
CA ASN A 6 -27.50 -4.15 -13.79
C ASN A 6 -26.00 -4.44 -13.70
N ILE A 7 -25.50 -4.99 -12.58
CA ILE A 7 -24.07 -5.34 -12.41
C ILE A 7 -23.61 -6.34 -13.48
N LYS A 8 -24.43 -7.36 -13.81
CA LYS A 8 -24.09 -8.30 -14.89
C LYS A 8 -24.05 -7.66 -16.29
N ALA A 9 -24.96 -6.72 -16.56
CA ALA A 9 -24.99 -5.98 -17.82
C ALA A 9 -23.78 -5.06 -17.94
N ASP A 10 -23.49 -4.29 -16.88
CA ASP A 10 -22.33 -3.40 -16.80
C ASP A 10 -21.00 -4.16 -16.92
N PHE A 11 -20.89 -5.35 -16.29
CA PHE A 11 -19.70 -6.17 -16.42
C PHE A 11 -19.45 -6.64 -17.87
N ARG A 12 -20.51 -7.07 -18.59
CA ARG A 12 -20.42 -7.45 -20.02
C ARG A 12 -20.12 -6.27 -20.93
N GLU A 13 -20.53 -5.08 -20.54
CA GLU A 13 -20.22 -3.85 -21.28
C GLU A 13 -18.72 -3.53 -21.20
N ILE A 14 -18.11 -3.64 -20.00
CA ILE A 14 -16.72 -3.25 -19.73
C ILE A 14 -15.72 -4.27 -20.29
N PHE A 15 -16.01 -5.57 -20.17
CA PHE A 15 -15.03 -6.62 -20.42
C PHE A 15 -15.28 -7.39 -21.71
N ARG A 16 -14.16 -7.86 -22.30
CA ARG A 16 -14.18 -8.72 -23.47
C ARG A 16 -14.76 -10.09 -23.10
N SER A 17 -15.58 -10.67 -23.96
CA SER A 17 -16.06 -12.04 -23.79
C SER A 17 -14.88 -13.02 -23.86
N GLY A 18 -14.85 -14.03 -22.99
CA GLY A 18 -13.78 -15.02 -22.97
C GLY A 18 -12.41 -14.47 -22.52
N SER A 19 -12.35 -13.33 -21.82
CA SER A 19 -11.08 -12.72 -21.39
C SER A 19 -10.59 -13.16 -20.02
N GLY A 20 -11.34 -14.02 -19.33
CA GLY A 20 -11.03 -14.40 -17.94
C GLY A 20 -11.31 -13.31 -16.90
N ALA A 21 -11.96 -12.19 -17.27
CA ALA A 21 -12.17 -11.05 -16.38
C ALA A 21 -12.83 -11.42 -15.05
N ARG A 22 -13.84 -12.32 -15.05
CA ARG A 22 -14.50 -12.75 -13.80
C ARG A 22 -13.54 -13.44 -12.86
N ALA A 23 -12.78 -14.41 -13.38
CA ALA A 23 -11.78 -15.15 -12.61
C ALA A 23 -10.72 -14.19 -12.03
N PHE A 24 -10.27 -13.23 -12.83
CA PHE A 24 -9.33 -12.20 -12.42
C PHE A 24 -9.89 -11.35 -11.26
N PHE A 25 -11.08 -10.77 -11.38
CA PHE A 25 -11.63 -9.90 -10.34
C PHE A 25 -11.99 -10.65 -9.06
N ILE A 26 -12.43 -11.93 -9.15
CA ILE A 26 -12.59 -12.79 -7.97
C ILE A 26 -11.23 -12.96 -7.28
N SER A 27 -10.18 -13.29 -8.04
CA SER A 27 -8.82 -13.41 -7.51
C SER A 27 -8.36 -12.13 -6.82
N ILE A 28 -8.63 -10.95 -7.42
CA ILE A 28 -8.24 -9.64 -6.83
C ILE A 28 -8.99 -9.34 -5.53
N VAL A 29 -10.29 -9.64 -5.44
CA VAL A 29 -11.03 -9.46 -4.18
C VAL A 29 -10.46 -10.34 -3.08
N VAL A 30 -10.28 -11.64 -3.36
CA VAL A 30 -9.73 -12.60 -2.39
C VAL A 30 -8.30 -12.26 -2.01
N TRP A 31 -7.46 -11.87 -2.97
CA TRP A 31 -6.13 -11.33 -2.73
C TRP A 31 -6.17 -10.12 -1.80
N GLY A 32 -7.08 -9.18 -2.06
CA GLY A 32 -7.28 -7.99 -1.22
C GLY A 32 -7.64 -8.35 0.21
N VAL A 33 -8.50 -9.36 0.43
CA VAL A 33 -8.82 -9.86 1.78
C VAL A 33 -7.56 -10.35 2.48
N GLY A 34 -6.74 -11.17 1.82
CA GLY A 34 -5.49 -11.67 2.40
C GLY A 34 -4.49 -10.58 2.73
N VAL A 35 -4.31 -9.58 1.84
CA VAL A 35 -3.46 -8.41 2.09
C VAL A 35 -3.99 -7.58 3.26
N GLY A 36 -5.31 -7.40 3.36
CA GLY A 36 -5.94 -6.71 4.49
C GLY A 36 -5.73 -7.43 5.82
N CYS A 37 -5.86 -8.77 5.84
CA CYS A 37 -5.56 -9.57 7.03
C CYS A 37 -4.08 -9.43 7.41
N PHE A 38 -3.17 -9.53 6.45
CA PHE A 38 -1.73 -9.40 6.69
C PHE A 38 -1.38 -8.03 7.27
N ALA A 39 -1.85 -6.95 6.65
CA ALA A 39 -1.59 -5.58 7.11
C ALA A 39 -2.12 -5.32 8.52
N ALA A 40 -3.31 -5.86 8.84
CA ALA A 40 -3.96 -5.69 10.14
C ALA A 40 -3.25 -6.46 11.28
N ALA A 41 -2.63 -7.62 10.99
CA ALA A 41 -2.03 -8.48 12.00
C ALA A 41 -0.51 -8.29 12.15
N MET A 42 0.21 -7.99 11.06
CA MET A 42 1.68 -8.05 11.01
C MET A 42 2.37 -7.24 12.11
N ASN A 43 1.97 -5.98 12.33
CA ASN A 43 2.68 -5.11 13.26
C ASN A 43 2.54 -5.59 14.72
N ASN A 44 1.34 -6.00 15.13
CA ASN A 44 1.13 -6.58 16.45
C ASN A 44 1.84 -7.93 16.61
N PHE A 45 1.80 -8.80 15.59
CA PHE A 45 2.53 -10.06 15.58
C PHE A 45 4.04 -9.86 15.84
N LEU A 46 4.64 -8.88 15.18
CA LEU A 46 6.05 -8.55 15.36
C LEU A 46 6.35 -8.00 16.77
N ALA A 47 5.44 -7.20 17.32
CA ALA A 47 5.61 -6.61 18.64
C ALA A 47 5.33 -7.62 19.77
N GLU A 48 4.26 -8.41 19.66
CA GLU A 48 3.74 -9.25 20.72
C GLU A 48 4.39 -10.64 20.74
N VAL A 49 4.64 -11.25 19.57
CA VAL A 49 5.22 -12.60 19.47
C VAL A 49 6.74 -12.57 19.36
N TYR A 50 7.29 -11.71 18.48
CA TYR A 50 8.74 -11.63 18.27
C TYR A 50 9.43 -10.58 19.14
N HIS A 51 8.70 -9.78 19.90
CA HIS A 51 9.23 -8.71 20.74
C HIS A 51 10.25 -7.84 19.98
N MET A 52 9.91 -7.49 18.74
CA MET A 52 10.77 -6.63 17.94
C MET A 52 10.83 -5.22 18.52
N GLY A 53 12.05 -4.71 18.70
CA GLY A 53 12.29 -3.34 19.10
C GLY A 53 12.09 -2.36 17.93
N ARG A 54 12.26 -1.09 18.23
CA ARG A 54 12.11 0.01 17.28
C ARG A 54 13.12 -0.09 16.13
N PHE A 55 14.35 -0.44 16.45
CA PHE A 55 15.43 -0.67 15.49
C PHE A 55 15.18 -1.90 14.62
N ASP A 56 14.77 -3.02 15.24
CA ASP A 56 14.42 -4.25 14.51
C ASP A 56 13.32 -4.00 13.47
N ARG A 57 12.32 -3.17 13.82
CA ARG A 57 11.23 -2.80 12.92
C ARG A 57 11.72 -2.04 11.69
N GLY A 58 12.69 -1.15 11.85
CA GLY A 58 13.31 -0.44 10.74
C GLY A 58 14.10 -1.38 9.81
N TRP A 59 14.88 -2.31 10.37
CA TRP A 59 15.63 -3.31 9.60
C TRP A 59 14.70 -4.30 8.87
N LEU A 60 13.62 -4.74 9.52
CA LEU A 60 12.64 -5.58 8.84
C LEU A 60 12.11 -4.89 7.59
N GLU A 61 11.81 -3.61 7.68
CA GLU A 61 11.26 -2.86 6.56
C GLU A 61 12.26 -2.70 5.42
N PHE A 62 13.56 -2.57 5.72
CA PHE A 62 14.61 -2.61 4.70
C PHE A 62 14.49 -3.89 3.84
N PHE A 63 14.41 -5.06 4.48
CA PHE A 63 14.26 -6.33 3.77
C PHE A 63 12.92 -6.44 3.06
N ARG A 64 11.84 -5.98 3.68
CA ARG A 64 10.49 -6.02 3.10
C ARG A 64 10.36 -5.19 1.82
N GLU A 65 11.05 -4.05 1.74
CA GLU A 65 11.01 -3.15 0.58
C GLU A 65 12.04 -3.52 -0.51
N MET A 66 13.04 -4.35 -0.19
CA MET A 66 14.08 -4.78 -1.14
C MET A 66 13.54 -5.45 -2.41
N PRO A 67 12.52 -6.32 -2.36
CA PRO A 67 11.91 -6.88 -3.57
C PRO A 67 11.31 -5.81 -4.50
N GLY A 68 10.79 -4.73 -3.95
CA GLY A 68 10.27 -3.59 -4.73
C GLY A 68 11.37 -2.89 -5.53
N LEU A 69 12.53 -2.67 -4.91
CA LEU A 69 13.70 -2.14 -5.61
C LEU A 69 14.22 -3.11 -6.68
N ALA A 70 14.27 -4.41 -6.33
CA ALA A 70 14.72 -5.47 -7.24
C ALA A 70 13.70 -5.82 -8.33
N LEU A 71 12.49 -5.26 -8.30
CA LEU A 71 11.36 -5.65 -9.15
C LEU A 71 11.68 -5.59 -10.65
N VAL A 72 12.42 -4.57 -11.10
CA VAL A 72 12.82 -4.44 -12.51
C VAL A 72 13.66 -5.64 -12.95
N PHE A 73 14.60 -6.09 -12.11
CA PHE A 73 15.45 -7.27 -12.39
C PHE A 73 14.64 -8.55 -12.33
N LEU A 74 13.76 -8.71 -11.32
CA LEU A 74 12.86 -9.85 -11.18
C LEU A 74 11.95 -9.99 -12.42
N LEU A 75 11.34 -8.90 -12.86
CA LEU A 75 10.49 -8.91 -14.05
C LEU A 75 11.29 -9.15 -15.33
N ALA A 76 12.55 -8.66 -15.42
CA ALA A 76 13.41 -8.95 -16.54
C ALA A 76 13.78 -10.45 -16.60
N LEU A 77 14.02 -11.09 -15.47
CA LEU A 77 14.24 -12.55 -15.40
C LEU A 77 12.99 -13.33 -15.87
N LEU A 78 11.80 -12.81 -15.55
CA LEU A 78 10.52 -13.43 -15.90
C LEU A 78 9.96 -12.94 -17.26
N HIS A 79 10.79 -12.37 -18.16
CA HIS A 79 10.36 -11.76 -19.41
C HIS A 79 9.64 -12.71 -20.39
N LYS A 80 9.90 -14.02 -20.29
CA LYS A 80 9.23 -15.05 -21.09
C LYS A 80 7.88 -15.49 -20.54
N MET A 81 7.52 -15.07 -19.33
CA MET A 81 6.25 -15.43 -18.70
C MET A 81 5.17 -14.40 -19.05
N SER A 82 3.93 -14.89 -19.27
CA SER A 82 2.76 -14.00 -19.38
C SER A 82 2.43 -13.38 -18.01
N ASP A 83 1.69 -12.24 -18.00
CA ASP A 83 1.32 -11.57 -16.77
C ASP A 83 0.50 -12.47 -15.83
N TRP A 84 -0.36 -13.32 -16.37
CA TRP A 84 -1.10 -14.32 -15.60
C TRP A 84 -0.18 -15.33 -14.90
N LYS A 85 0.89 -15.79 -15.58
CA LYS A 85 1.88 -16.70 -14.97
C LYS A 85 2.67 -15.98 -13.87
N VAL A 86 3.04 -14.72 -14.08
CA VAL A 86 3.73 -13.91 -13.05
C VAL A 86 2.81 -13.65 -11.87
N MET A 87 1.53 -13.36 -12.09
CA MET A 87 0.54 -13.21 -11.03
C MET A 87 0.42 -14.49 -10.20
N ARG A 88 0.35 -15.66 -10.85
CA ARG A 88 0.32 -16.96 -10.15
C ARG A 88 1.57 -17.20 -9.33
N LEU A 89 2.74 -16.94 -9.92
CA LEU A 89 4.02 -17.08 -9.21
C LEU A 89 4.07 -16.14 -7.99
N GLY A 90 3.71 -14.87 -8.14
CA GLY A 90 3.66 -13.91 -7.05
C GLY A 90 2.69 -14.35 -5.94
N THR A 91 1.49 -14.80 -6.32
CA THR A 91 0.49 -15.32 -5.35
C THR A 91 1.01 -16.56 -4.62
N LEU A 92 1.69 -17.48 -5.32
CA LEU A 92 2.30 -18.67 -4.72
C LEU A 92 3.41 -18.30 -3.73
N VAL A 93 4.26 -17.35 -4.09
CA VAL A 93 5.35 -16.86 -3.22
C VAL A 93 4.79 -16.20 -1.96
N SER A 94 3.76 -15.35 -2.09
CA SER A 94 3.08 -14.75 -0.91
C SER A 94 2.40 -15.82 -0.06
N MET A 95 1.73 -16.80 -0.67
CA MET A 95 1.14 -17.93 0.04
C MET A 95 2.19 -18.69 0.85
N ALA A 96 3.34 -19.00 0.25
CA ALA A 96 4.43 -19.67 0.96
C ALA A 96 4.96 -18.83 2.11
N GLY A 97 5.15 -17.50 1.91
CA GLY A 97 5.54 -16.58 2.97
C GLY A 97 4.58 -16.62 4.15
N ALA A 98 3.27 -16.52 3.91
CA ALA A 98 2.25 -16.58 4.96
C ALA A 98 2.19 -17.94 5.66
N ALA A 99 2.26 -19.04 4.91
CA ALA A 99 2.22 -20.39 5.49
C ALA A 99 3.45 -20.69 6.36
N LEU A 100 4.61 -20.19 5.99
CA LEU A 100 5.85 -20.39 6.75
C LEU A 100 5.88 -19.54 8.05
N LEU A 101 5.05 -18.47 8.17
CA LEU A 101 4.90 -17.72 9.42
C LEU A 101 4.24 -18.54 10.54
N LEU A 102 3.66 -19.71 10.24
CA LEU A 102 3.17 -20.70 11.23
C LEU A 102 4.30 -21.46 11.94
N LEU A 103 5.54 -21.37 11.47
CA LEU A 103 6.65 -22.01 12.16
C LEU A 103 6.99 -21.29 13.46
N PRO A 104 7.19 -21.98 14.58
CA PRO A 104 7.46 -21.36 15.89
C PRO A 104 8.91 -20.86 15.97
N LEU A 105 9.25 -19.89 15.13
CA LEU A 105 10.62 -19.38 14.96
C LEU A 105 11.03 -18.41 16.08
N GLU A 106 10.06 -17.86 16.83
CA GLU A 106 10.27 -16.96 17.98
C GLU A 106 11.10 -17.61 19.09
N ASN A 107 11.09 -18.95 19.17
CA ASN A 107 11.83 -19.72 20.15
C ASN A 107 13.34 -19.85 19.81
N PHE A 108 13.77 -19.39 18.64
CA PHE A 108 15.16 -19.48 18.19
C PHE A 108 15.88 -18.14 18.33
N ALA A 109 17.18 -18.17 18.62
CA ALA A 109 18.01 -16.97 18.68
C ALA A 109 18.01 -16.15 17.38
N THR A 110 17.80 -16.83 16.24
CA THR A 110 17.69 -16.22 14.90
C THR A 110 16.26 -15.92 14.48
N GLY A 111 15.28 -16.06 15.37
CA GLY A 111 13.84 -15.94 15.06
C GLY A 111 13.47 -14.61 14.41
N LYS A 112 14.01 -13.49 14.91
CA LYS A 112 13.78 -12.16 14.33
C LYS A 112 14.28 -12.06 12.89
N LEU A 113 15.44 -12.63 12.57
CA LEU A 113 15.96 -12.67 11.19
C LEU A 113 15.08 -13.60 10.33
N ALA A 114 14.73 -14.76 10.85
CA ALA A 114 13.90 -15.71 10.13
C ALA A 114 12.54 -15.14 9.75
N VAL A 115 11.78 -14.54 10.70
CA VAL A 115 10.50 -13.90 10.40
C VAL A 115 10.65 -12.73 9.42
N THR A 116 11.74 -11.97 9.53
CA THR A 116 12.06 -10.89 8.58
C THR A 116 12.18 -11.43 7.14
N LEU A 117 12.90 -12.55 6.96
CA LEU A 117 13.06 -13.19 5.65
C LEU A 117 11.73 -13.77 5.12
N LEU A 118 10.87 -14.30 5.99
CA LEU A 118 9.55 -14.79 5.59
C LEU A 118 8.61 -13.63 5.18
N ILE A 119 8.68 -12.50 5.87
CA ILE A 119 7.94 -11.29 5.48
C ILE A 119 8.51 -10.71 4.17
N MET A 120 9.83 -10.77 3.95
CA MET A 120 10.43 -10.43 2.65
C MET A 120 9.94 -11.38 1.54
N LEU A 121 9.77 -12.68 1.83
CA LEU A 121 9.21 -13.64 0.88
C LEU A 121 7.75 -13.27 0.52
N TRP A 122 6.90 -12.99 1.53
CA TRP A 122 5.55 -12.47 1.31
C TRP A 122 5.57 -11.22 0.41
N SER A 123 6.40 -10.24 0.76
CA SER A 123 6.54 -8.98 0.04
C SER A 123 7.03 -9.18 -1.40
N THR A 124 7.93 -10.15 -1.64
CA THR A 124 8.38 -10.50 -3.00
C THR A 124 7.20 -10.89 -3.88
N GLY A 125 6.30 -11.74 -3.36
CA GLY A 125 5.09 -12.13 -4.08
C GLY A 125 4.16 -10.95 -4.32
N GLU A 126 3.95 -10.09 -3.32
CA GLU A 126 3.13 -8.89 -3.43
C GLU A 126 3.67 -7.93 -4.51
N HIS A 127 4.97 -7.66 -4.53
CA HIS A 127 5.60 -6.80 -5.53
C HIS A 127 5.55 -7.38 -6.95
N LEU A 128 5.58 -8.69 -7.10
CA LEU A 128 5.37 -9.33 -8.41
C LEU A 128 3.93 -9.16 -8.91
N VAL A 129 2.92 -9.26 -8.04
CA VAL A 129 1.51 -9.12 -8.39
C VAL A 129 1.15 -7.68 -8.73
N LEU A 130 1.72 -6.70 -8.03
CA LEU A 130 1.35 -5.28 -8.10
C LEU A 130 1.33 -4.71 -9.55
N PRO A 131 2.39 -4.81 -10.38
CA PRO A 131 2.37 -4.28 -11.74
C PRO A 131 1.53 -5.12 -12.68
N VAL A 132 1.56 -6.44 -12.57
CA VAL A 132 0.89 -7.32 -13.54
C VAL A 132 -0.62 -7.31 -13.38
N ARG A 133 -1.16 -7.08 -12.18
CA ARG A 133 -2.61 -6.94 -12.00
C ARG A 133 -3.20 -5.77 -12.79
N SER A 134 -2.47 -4.65 -12.87
CA SER A 134 -2.89 -3.50 -13.68
C SER A 134 -2.85 -3.82 -15.18
N THR A 135 -1.82 -4.51 -15.63
CA THR A 135 -1.68 -4.96 -17.02
C THR A 135 -2.80 -5.95 -17.38
N ILE A 136 -3.11 -6.91 -16.52
CA ILE A 136 -4.22 -7.86 -16.74
C ILE A 136 -5.55 -7.11 -16.80
N ALA A 137 -5.81 -6.16 -15.91
CA ALA A 137 -7.02 -5.34 -15.91
C ALA A 137 -7.21 -4.59 -17.26
N ILE A 138 -6.12 -4.09 -17.84
CA ILE A 138 -6.14 -3.46 -19.17
C ILE A 138 -6.42 -4.49 -20.26
N GLN A 139 -5.76 -5.66 -20.22
CA GLN A 139 -5.91 -6.71 -21.23
C GLN A 139 -7.34 -7.29 -21.30
N VAL A 140 -8.01 -7.47 -20.16
CA VAL A 140 -9.37 -8.04 -20.11
C VAL A 140 -10.45 -7.02 -20.47
N ALA A 141 -10.14 -5.72 -20.41
CA ALA A 141 -11.08 -4.65 -20.73
C ALA A 141 -11.23 -4.45 -22.25
N LYS A 142 -12.38 -3.92 -22.67
CA LYS A 142 -12.54 -3.33 -23.99
C LYS A 142 -11.75 -2.02 -24.07
N PRO A 143 -11.22 -1.63 -25.24
CA PRO A 143 -10.37 -0.45 -25.38
C PRO A 143 -10.99 0.84 -24.84
N GLU A 144 -12.31 1.00 -25.04
CA GLU A 144 -13.09 2.17 -24.61
C GLU A 144 -13.37 2.21 -23.10
N HIS A 145 -13.11 1.10 -22.36
CA HIS A 145 -13.45 0.94 -20.95
C HIS A 145 -12.25 0.65 -20.02
N VAL A 146 -11.03 0.86 -20.50
CA VAL A 146 -9.79 0.61 -19.71
C VAL A 146 -9.79 1.37 -18.38
N GLY A 147 -10.19 2.63 -18.38
CA GLY A 147 -10.27 3.43 -17.14
C GLY A 147 -11.27 2.84 -16.12
N ARG A 148 -12.44 2.37 -16.59
CA ARG A 148 -13.44 1.70 -15.73
C ARG A 148 -12.90 0.39 -15.15
N SER A 149 -12.13 -0.37 -15.94
CA SER A 149 -11.49 -1.61 -15.47
C SER A 149 -10.44 -1.36 -14.39
N LEU A 150 -9.58 -0.35 -14.55
CA LEU A 150 -8.60 0.03 -13.54
C LEU A 150 -9.26 0.58 -12.26
N GLY A 151 -10.33 1.34 -12.40
CA GLY A 151 -11.14 1.78 -11.26
C GLY A 151 -11.76 0.60 -10.50
N LEU A 152 -12.29 -0.38 -11.23
CA LEU A 152 -12.85 -1.60 -10.63
C LEU A 152 -11.76 -2.46 -9.96
N LEU A 153 -10.55 -2.53 -10.53
CA LEU A 153 -9.39 -3.18 -9.92
C LEU A 153 -9.09 -2.60 -8.54
N THR A 154 -8.97 -1.27 -8.45
CA THR A 154 -8.71 -0.58 -7.19
C THR A 154 -9.85 -0.77 -6.18
N ALA A 155 -11.10 -0.63 -6.62
CA ALA A 155 -12.26 -0.83 -5.77
C ALA A 155 -12.37 -2.26 -5.23
N SER A 156 -12.10 -3.27 -6.07
CA SER A 156 -12.12 -4.69 -5.69
C SER A 156 -11.04 -5.02 -4.66
N HIS A 157 -9.83 -4.50 -4.87
CA HIS A 157 -8.72 -4.68 -3.94
C HIS A 157 -9.01 -4.02 -2.58
N ASN A 158 -9.46 -2.76 -2.59
CA ASN A 158 -9.75 -2.02 -1.36
C ASN A 158 -10.93 -2.62 -0.60
N PHE A 159 -11.98 -3.06 -1.29
CA PHE A 159 -13.08 -3.80 -0.68
C PHE A 159 -12.59 -5.06 0.04
N GLY A 160 -11.71 -5.83 -0.63
CA GLY A 160 -11.07 -6.99 -0.02
C GLY A 160 -10.25 -6.60 1.22
N ALA A 161 -9.45 -5.55 1.14
CA ALA A 161 -8.62 -5.10 2.27
C ALA A 161 -9.45 -4.68 3.50
N VAL A 162 -10.55 -3.95 3.29
CA VAL A 162 -11.50 -3.61 4.37
C VAL A 162 -12.10 -4.87 4.99
N ALA A 163 -12.53 -5.83 4.16
CA ALA A 163 -13.08 -7.09 4.63
C ALA A 163 -12.02 -7.89 5.44
N GLY A 164 -10.77 -7.92 4.97
CA GLY A 164 -9.65 -8.57 5.68
C GLY A 164 -9.41 -7.96 7.06
N SER A 165 -9.36 -6.63 7.14
CA SER A 165 -9.22 -5.93 8.44
C SER A 165 -10.39 -6.25 9.38
N ALA A 166 -11.63 -6.26 8.87
CA ALA A 166 -12.81 -6.61 9.67
C ALA A 166 -12.77 -8.06 10.17
N ILE A 167 -12.26 -9.00 9.35
CA ILE A 167 -12.11 -10.40 9.75
C ILE A 167 -11.08 -10.53 10.88
N VAL A 168 -9.92 -9.89 10.77
CA VAL A 168 -8.91 -9.92 11.85
C VAL A 168 -9.44 -9.29 13.12
N MET A 169 -10.12 -8.15 13.04
CA MET A 169 -10.80 -7.55 14.17
C MET A 169 -11.76 -8.55 14.83
N GLY A 170 -12.59 -9.23 14.04
CA GLY A 170 -13.54 -10.24 14.52
C GLY A 170 -12.86 -11.44 15.19
N ILE A 171 -11.78 -11.97 14.61
CA ILE A 171 -10.99 -13.08 15.14
C ILE A 171 -10.43 -12.72 16.52
N PHE A 172 -9.74 -11.57 16.64
CA PHE A 172 -9.12 -11.16 17.89
C PHE A 172 -10.14 -10.71 18.95
N PHE A 173 -11.21 -10.02 18.53
CA PHE A 173 -12.27 -9.62 19.44
C PHE A 173 -13.04 -10.84 19.99
N ALA A 174 -13.55 -11.71 19.13
CA ALA A 174 -14.30 -12.88 19.56
C ALA A 174 -13.40 -13.92 20.25
N GLY A 175 -12.23 -14.21 19.67
CA GLY A 175 -11.27 -15.17 20.21
C GLY A 175 -10.77 -14.77 21.60
N GLY A 176 -10.36 -13.52 21.77
CA GLY A 176 -9.86 -13.02 23.05
C GLY A 176 -10.97 -12.78 24.08
N SER A 177 -12.08 -12.08 23.71
CA SER A 177 -13.09 -11.67 24.69
C SER A 177 -14.11 -12.76 25.03
N TRP A 178 -14.52 -13.60 24.05
CA TRP A 178 -15.56 -14.62 24.27
C TRP A 178 -14.99 -16.01 24.55
N PHE A 179 -13.93 -16.37 23.82
CA PHE A 179 -13.36 -17.72 23.91
C PHE A 179 -12.07 -17.78 24.74
N HIS A 180 -11.52 -16.65 25.18
CA HIS A 180 -10.28 -16.54 25.96
C HIS A 180 -9.10 -17.30 25.33
N ILE A 181 -9.01 -17.28 24.00
CA ILE A 181 -7.91 -17.89 23.25
C ILE A 181 -6.71 -16.95 23.30
N GLY A 182 -5.52 -17.51 23.56
CA GLY A 182 -4.28 -16.72 23.59
C GLY A 182 -3.91 -16.14 22.21
N ASP A 183 -3.32 -14.96 22.21
CA ASP A 183 -3.03 -14.19 21.00
C ASP A 183 -2.15 -14.96 19.99
N ALA A 184 -1.19 -15.79 20.44
CA ALA A 184 -0.37 -16.62 19.57
C ALA A 184 -1.23 -17.54 18.68
N VAL A 185 -2.24 -18.21 19.24
CA VAL A 185 -3.15 -19.08 18.49
C VAL A 185 -4.03 -18.27 17.53
N LEU A 186 -4.41 -17.05 17.92
CA LEU A 186 -5.19 -16.17 17.06
C LEU A 186 -4.36 -15.69 15.87
N PHE A 187 -3.07 -15.40 16.07
CA PHE A 187 -2.15 -15.10 14.95
C PHE A 187 -2.01 -16.30 14.01
N ASP A 188 -1.82 -17.52 14.54
CA ASP A 188 -1.76 -18.73 13.72
C ASP A 188 -3.02 -18.91 12.88
N ALA A 189 -4.21 -18.70 13.47
CA ALA A 189 -5.46 -18.74 12.74
C ALA A 189 -5.51 -17.72 11.59
N VAL A 190 -4.96 -16.51 11.81
CA VAL A 190 -4.87 -15.47 10.75
C VAL A 190 -3.89 -15.91 9.65
N TRP A 191 -2.72 -16.47 9.99
CA TRP A 191 -1.76 -16.94 8.97
C TRP A 191 -2.31 -18.11 8.14
N VAL A 192 -3.00 -19.06 8.77
CA VAL A 192 -3.72 -20.13 8.05
C VAL A 192 -4.76 -19.54 7.12
N LEU A 193 -5.58 -18.60 7.60
CA LEU A 193 -6.59 -17.94 6.78
C LEU A 193 -5.96 -17.23 5.57
N ILE A 194 -4.88 -16.48 5.77
CA ILE A 194 -4.17 -15.79 4.68
C ILE A 194 -3.66 -16.81 3.65
N ALA A 195 -3.03 -17.90 4.09
CA ALA A 195 -2.53 -18.93 3.18
C ALA A 195 -3.68 -19.56 2.36
N LEU A 196 -4.83 -19.84 2.98
CA LEU A 196 -6.02 -20.34 2.30
C LEU A 196 -6.61 -19.31 1.32
N LEU A 197 -6.66 -18.03 1.68
CA LEU A 197 -7.12 -16.96 0.79
C LEU A 197 -6.17 -16.83 -0.43
N MET A 198 -4.86 -16.92 -0.22
CA MET A 198 -3.89 -16.91 -1.32
C MET A 198 -4.07 -18.14 -2.21
N LEU A 199 -4.35 -19.31 -1.65
CA LEU A 199 -4.66 -20.52 -2.42
C LEU A 199 -5.93 -20.33 -3.27
N VAL A 200 -7.01 -19.81 -2.70
CA VAL A 200 -8.26 -19.53 -3.43
C VAL A 200 -8.01 -18.48 -4.52
N SER A 201 -7.26 -17.42 -4.22
CA SER A 201 -6.86 -16.41 -5.21
C SER A 201 -6.07 -17.04 -6.35
N LEU A 202 -5.07 -17.88 -6.03
CA LEU A 202 -4.25 -18.61 -7.01
C LEU A 202 -5.11 -19.50 -7.91
N VAL A 203 -5.94 -20.34 -7.32
CA VAL A 203 -6.82 -21.27 -8.05
C VAL A 203 -7.78 -20.51 -8.97
N SER A 204 -8.31 -19.37 -8.52
CA SER A 204 -9.20 -18.52 -9.31
C SER A 204 -8.54 -18.00 -10.60
N THR A 205 -7.20 -17.92 -10.66
CA THR A 205 -6.49 -17.48 -11.87
C THR A 205 -6.33 -18.56 -12.95
N PHE A 206 -6.62 -19.83 -12.64
CA PHE A 206 -6.53 -20.93 -13.60
C PHE A 206 -7.80 -20.96 -14.48
N THR A 207 -7.83 -20.08 -15.47
CA THR A 207 -8.88 -20.01 -16.48
C THR A 207 -8.33 -20.34 -17.87
N LYS A 208 -9.15 -20.96 -18.72
CA LYS A 208 -8.79 -21.27 -20.11
C LYS A 208 -8.62 -20.01 -20.97
N ASP A 209 -9.22 -18.92 -20.54
CA ASP A 209 -9.25 -17.64 -21.25
C ASP A 209 -8.03 -16.75 -20.97
N ALA A 210 -7.10 -17.19 -20.11
CA ALA A 210 -5.93 -16.42 -19.75
C ALA A 210 -4.93 -16.32 -20.92
N PRO A 211 -4.58 -15.11 -21.40
CA PRO A 211 -3.58 -14.94 -22.44
C PRO A 211 -2.21 -15.49 -22.00
N ASN A 212 -1.56 -16.23 -22.90
CA ASN A 212 -0.25 -16.82 -22.65
C ASN A 212 0.94 -16.02 -23.23
N ALA A 213 0.67 -14.96 -24.01
CA ALA A 213 1.70 -14.16 -24.62
C ALA A 213 2.48 -13.34 -23.58
N PRO A 214 3.83 -13.27 -23.68
CA PRO A 214 4.61 -12.37 -22.84
C PRO A 214 4.22 -10.92 -23.08
N SER A 215 4.16 -10.12 -22.00
CA SER A 215 3.87 -8.68 -22.07
C SER A 215 5.16 -7.89 -22.24
N ARG A 216 5.10 -6.82 -23.05
CA ARG A 216 6.17 -5.83 -23.04
C ARG A 216 6.20 -5.14 -21.66
N ARG A 217 7.37 -5.19 -21.01
CA ARG A 217 7.55 -4.60 -19.67
C ARG A 217 8.23 -3.24 -19.78
N PRO A 218 7.79 -2.24 -18.99
CA PRO A 218 8.43 -0.94 -18.98
C PRO A 218 9.91 -1.07 -18.56
N ARG A 219 10.78 -0.29 -19.19
CA ARG A 219 12.18 -0.15 -18.81
C ARG A 219 12.33 1.10 -17.94
N LEU A 220 13.37 1.15 -17.12
CA LEU A 220 13.75 2.40 -16.44
C LEU A 220 13.90 3.52 -17.44
N TYR A 221 13.24 4.65 -17.17
CA TYR A 221 13.17 5.77 -18.07
C TYR A 221 13.49 7.06 -17.31
N PHE A 222 14.69 7.56 -17.52
CA PHE A 222 15.17 8.74 -16.82
C PHE A 222 15.32 9.90 -17.81
N LYS A 223 14.51 10.96 -17.66
CA LYS A 223 14.63 12.19 -18.46
C LYS A 223 14.60 13.42 -17.56
N GLY A 224 15.49 14.40 -17.85
CA GLY A 224 15.65 15.62 -17.06
C GLY A 224 14.36 16.46 -16.93
N LYS A 225 13.45 16.41 -17.90
CA LYS A 225 12.16 17.13 -17.82
C LYS A 225 11.28 16.64 -16.65
N PHE A 226 11.47 15.40 -16.17
CA PHE A 226 10.78 14.85 -15.02
C PHE A 226 11.57 14.97 -13.71
N GLY A 227 12.70 15.69 -13.70
CA GLY A 227 13.55 15.84 -12.52
C GLY A 227 12.79 16.34 -11.28
N LYS A 228 11.85 17.26 -11.46
CA LYS A 228 10.99 17.74 -10.36
C LYS A 228 10.07 16.65 -9.83
N PHE A 229 9.52 15.80 -10.69
CA PHE A 229 8.74 14.66 -10.30
C PHE A 229 9.57 13.67 -9.48
N TYR A 230 10.79 13.34 -9.93
CA TYR A 230 11.66 12.41 -9.20
C TYR A 230 12.07 12.95 -7.83
N ALA A 231 12.29 14.25 -7.70
CA ALA A 231 12.56 14.87 -6.40
C ALA A 231 11.33 14.83 -5.47
N LEU A 232 10.12 15.05 -5.99
CA LEU A 232 8.88 14.89 -5.23
C LEU A 232 8.70 13.46 -4.75
N GLU A 233 8.97 12.45 -5.61
CA GLU A 233 8.90 11.03 -5.23
C GLU A 233 9.90 10.67 -4.13
N LEU A 234 11.08 11.32 -4.09
CA LEU A 234 12.06 11.12 -3.04
C LEU A 234 11.53 11.64 -1.69
N PHE A 235 11.07 12.90 -1.62
CA PHE A 235 10.56 13.47 -0.37
C PHE A 235 9.28 12.79 0.10
N TYR A 236 8.38 12.49 -0.84
CA TYR A 236 7.15 11.76 -0.58
C TYR A 236 7.46 10.35 -0.06
N GLY A 237 8.37 9.63 -0.71
CA GLY A 237 8.77 8.27 -0.31
C GLY A 237 9.38 8.24 1.09
N ALA A 238 10.28 9.18 1.41
CA ALA A 238 10.89 9.27 2.73
C ALA A 238 9.84 9.47 3.83
N ARG A 239 8.95 10.43 3.68
CA ARG A 239 7.89 10.71 4.63
C ARG A 239 6.88 9.55 4.72
N LYS A 240 6.39 9.07 3.58
CA LYS A 240 5.46 7.94 3.49
C LYS A 240 6.01 6.72 4.24
N GLN A 241 7.31 6.44 4.07
CA GLN A 241 7.93 5.29 4.71
C GLN A 241 7.94 5.38 6.23
N ILE A 242 8.17 6.58 6.79
CA ILE A 242 8.11 6.78 8.24
C ILE A 242 6.70 6.47 8.76
N PHE A 243 5.66 6.99 8.11
CA PHE A 243 4.29 6.71 8.52
C PHE A 243 3.90 5.24 8.31
N LEU A 244 4.23 4.66 7.16
CA LEU A 244 3.88 3.27 6.86
C LEU A 244 4.52 2.29 7.84
N THR A 245 5.79 2.54 8.22
CA THR A 245 6.57 1.65 9.05
C THR A 245 6.33 1.87 10.53
N PHE A 246 6.42 3.12 10.96
CA PHE A 246 6.52 3.43 12.38
C PHE A 246 5.23 3.95 13.00
N ALA A 247 4.34 4.63 12.25
CA ALA A 247 3.13 5.15 12.84
C ALA A 247 2.23 4.07 13.48
N PRO A 248 1.89 2.94 12.80
CA PRO A 248 1.15 1.88 13.46
C PRO A 248 1.94 1.24 14.61
N TYR A 249 3.26 1.16 14.49
CA TYR A 249 4.11 0.56 15.50
C TYR A 249 4.23 1.42 16.77
N VAL A 250 4.22 2.76 16.63
CA VAL A 250 4.09 3.69 17.77
C VAL A 250 2.79 3.47 18.52
N ILE A 251 1.66 3.36 17.82
CA ILE A 251 0.36 3.13 18.45
C ILE A 251 0.39 1.82 19.28
N ILE A 252 1.03 0.78 18.75
CA ILE A 252 1.13 -0.52 19.42
C ILE A 252 2.08 -0.46 20.61
N VAL A 253 3.32 -0.02 20.40
CA VAL A 253 4.39 -0.13 21.40
C VAL A 253 4.27 0.92 22.51
N GLU A 254 3.97 2.19 22.15
CA GLU A 254 3.89 3.27 23.14
C GLU A 254 2.53 3.31 23.87
N TYR A 255 1.45 2.93 23.17
CA TYR A 255 0.10 3.04 23.74
C TYR A 255 -0.55 1.69 24.07
N GLY A 256 0.06 0.56 23.68
CA GLY A 256 -0.46 -0.79 23.99
C GLY A 256 -1.72 -1.13 23.19
N PHE A 257 -1.81 -0.72 21.92
CA PHE A 257 -3.02 -0.88 21.12
C PHE A 257 -3.14 -2.32 20.61
N SER A 258 -4.22 -3.00 20.93
CA SER A 258 -4.43 -4.41 20.61
C SER A 258 -4.60 -4.64 19.09
N THR A 259 -4.36 -5.87 18.66
CA THR A 259 -4.53 -6.30 17.27
C THR A 259 -5.95 -6.02 16.75
N ALA A 260 -6.99 -6.27 17.56
CA ALA A 260 -8.37 -5.96 17.19
C ALA A 260 -8.59 -4.46 16.95
N ALA A 261 -8.04 -3.60 17.82
CA ALA A 261 -8.15 -2.16 17.69
C ALA A 261 -7.35 -1.61 16.50
N MET A 262 -6.15 -2.14 16.25
CA MET A 262 -5.37 -1.80 15.03
C MET A 262 -6.09 -2.23 13.75
N ALA A 263 -6.67 -3.42 13.72
CA ALA A 263 -7.45 -3.90 12.58
C ALA A 263 -8.67 -3.01 12.31
N LEU A 264 -9.37 -2.56 13.37
CA LEU A 264 -10.45 -1.57 13.26
C LEU A 264 -9.93 -0.26 12.67
N LEU A 265 -8.82 0.27 13.17
CA LEU A 265 -8.23 1.52 12.69
C LEU A 265 -7.86 1.44 11.20
N PHE A 266 -7.21 0.36 10.75
CA PHE A 266 -6.93 0.14 9.33
C PHE A 266 -8.22 0.04 8.48
N GLY A 267 -9.24 -0.66 8.98
CA GLY A 267 -10.54 -0.75 8.32
C GLY A 267 -11.23 0.61 8.17
N VAL A 268 -11.18 1.44 9.22
CA VAL A 268 -11.68 2.82 9.19
C VAL A 268 -10.90 3.67 8.18
N CYS A 269 -9.56 3.62 8.18
CA CYS A 269 -8.73 4.34 7.22
C CYS A 269 -9.07 3.97 5.77
N ALA A 270 -9.17 2.66 5.48
CA ALA A 270 -9.52 2.18 4.15
C ALA A 270 -10.93 2.62 3.73
N THR A 271 -11.90 2.60 4.64
CA THR A 271 -13.28 3.04 4.39
C THR A 271 -13.33 4.55 4.11
N VAL A 272 -12.66 5.37 4.93
CA VAL A 272 -12.60 6.81 4.72
C VAL A 272 -11.94 7.16 3.38
N ASN A 273 -10.90 6.43 2.98
CA ASN A 273 -10.22 6.64 1.70
C ASN A 273 -11.14 6.38 0.48
N ILE A 274 -12.11 5.47 0.58
CA ILE A 274 -13.09 5.24 -0.49
C ILE A 274 -13.87 6.53 -0.78
N PHE A 275 -14.23 7.30 0.25
CA PHE A 275 -14.97 8.55 0.13
C PHE A 275 -14.06 9.76 -0.12
N ALA A 276 -12.86 9.78 0.46
CA ALA A 276 -11.92 10.89 0.35
C ALA A 276 -11.30 11.00 -1.06
N ALA A 277 -10.90 9.88 -1.66
CA ALA A 277 -10.20 9.88 -2.95
C ALA A 277 -10.94 10.60 -4.09
N PRO A 278 -12.26 10.43 -4.30
CA PRO A 278 -13.01 11.21 -5.30
C PRO A 278 -13.07 12.71 -4.98
N GLN A 279 -13.10 13.09 -3.71
CA GLN A 279 -13.12 14.49 -3.31
C GLN A 279 -11.77 15.17 -3.56
N ILE A 280 -10.67 14.47 -3.25
CA ILE A 280 -9.32 14.94 -3.59
C ILE A 280 -9.16 15.09 -5.10
N GLY A 281 -9.69 14.16 -5.91
CA GLY A 281 -9.72 14.30 -7.37
C GLY A 281 -10.41 15.59 -7.81
N LYS A 282 -11.61 15.90 -7.28
CA LYS A 282 -12.33 17.15 -7.56
C LYS A 282 -11.54 18.39 -7.08
N LEU A 283 -10.82 18.26 -5.97
CA LEU A 283 -9.97 19.33 -5.46
C LEU A 283 -8.80 19.61 -6.42
N CYS A 284 -8.18 18.56 -6.98
CA CYS A 284 -7.15 18.70 -8.02
C CYS A 284 -7.70 19.41 -9.27
N ASP A 285 -8.92 19.09 -9.68
CA ASP A 285 -9.56 19.74 -10.84
C ASP A 285 -9.87 21.23 -10.55
N LYS A 286 -10.29 21.55 -9.31
CA LYS A 286 -10.70 22.93 -8.95
C LYS A 286 -9.50 23.83 -8.63
N TRP A 287 -8.52 23.36 -7.85
CA TRP A 287 -7.39 24.15 -7.36
C TRP A 287 -6.12 23.97 -8.19
N GLY A 288 -6.10 22.95 -9.05
CA GLY A 288 -4.92 22.51 -9.78
C GLY A 288 -3.96 21.68 -8.91
N TYR A 289 -3.29 20.74 -9.55
CA TYR A 289 -2.39 19.80 -8.87
C TYR A 289 -1.30 20.49 -8.03
N ARG A 290 -0.73 21.62 -8.48
CA ARG A 290 0.32 22.34 -7.75
C ARG A 290 -0.15 22.82 -6.36
N ASN A 291 -1.33 23.43 -6.30
CA ASN A 291 -1.85 23.92 -5.02
C ASN A 291 -2.22 22.78 -4.08
N VAL A 292 -2.75 21.68 -4.61
CA VAL A 292 -3.03 20.48 -3.81
C VAL A 292 -1.73 19.93 -3.23
N MET A 293 -0.66 19.78 -4.02
CA MET A 293 0.67 19.31 -3.55
C MET A 293 1.32 20.24 -2.52
N ILE A 294 1.01 21.54 -2.53
CA ILE A 294 1.52 22.48 -1.52
C ILE A 294 0.73 22.33 -0.23
N TRP A 295 -0.60 22.33 -0.31
CA TRP A 295 -1.43 22.32 0.88
C TRP A 295 -1.45 20.97 1.61
N ASP A 296 -1.39 19.87 0.88
CA ASP A 296 -1.32 18.55 1.52
C ASP A 296 -0.06 18.40 2.38
N THR A 297 1.08 18.87 1.90
CA THR A 297 2.34 18.78 2.65
C THR A 297 2.43 19.79 3.80
N VAL A 298 1.76 20.95 3.69
CA VAL A 298 1.60 21.86 4.83
C VAL A 298 0.77 21.21 5.95
N VAL A 299 -0.38 20.63 5.62
CA VAL A 299 -1.21 19.90 6.60
C VAL A 299 -0.44 18.72 7.17
N LEU A 300 0.29 18.00 6.33
CA LEU A 300 1.10 16.88 6.74
C LEU A 300 2.20 17.26 7.75
N CYS A 301 2.82 18.43 7.60
CA CYS A 301 3.79 18.91 8.58
C CYS A 301 3.17 18.98 9.99
N PHE A 302 1.94 19.51 10.11
CA PHE A 302 1.23 19.51 11.40
C PHE A 302 0.89 18.10 11.87
N VAL A 303 0.48 17.19 10.97
CA VAL A 303 0.21 15.79 11.31
C VAL A 303 1.46 15.12 11.86
N CYS A 304 2.63 15.32 11.24
CA CYS A 304 3.90 14.79 11.72
C CYS A 304 4.23 15.31 13.13
N LEU A 305 4.15 16.62 13.34
CA LEU A 305 4.48 17.23 14.64
C LEU A 305 3.48 16.76 15.72
N MET A 306 2.19 16.75 15.43
CA MET A 306 1.18 16.25 16.37
C MET A 306 1.38 14.77 16.69
N TYR A 307 1.85 13.97 15.72
CA TYR A 307 2.14 12.57 15.96
C TYR A 307 3.35 12.37 16.85
N GLY A 308 4.44 13.10 16.58
CA GLY A 308 5.70 13.00 17.34
C GLY A 308 5.56 13.48 18.78
N PHE A 309 4.89 14.61 19.00
CA PHE A 309 4.83 15.27 20.30
C PHE A 309 3.55 15.00 21.11
N ALA A 310 2.66 14.13 20.62
CA ALA A 310 1.39 13.84 21.31
C ALA A 310 1.58 13.37 22.75
N GLY A 311 2.57 12.52 23.00
CA GLY A 311 2.86 11.97 24.32
C GLY A 311 3.39 13.00 25.32
N ASP A 312 4.07 14.05 24.85
CA ASP A 312 4.62 15.12 25.70
C ASP A 312 3.59 16.19 26.02
N VAL A 313 2.66 16.45 25.08
CA VAL A 313 1.70 17.55 25.17
C VAL A 313 0.40 17.13 25.85
N PHE A 314 -0.02 15.87 25.68
CA PHE A 314 -1.33 15.41 26.12
C PHE A 314 -1.26 14.25 27.13
N PRO A 315 -2.23 14.14 28.04
CA PRO A 315 -2.38 12.92 28.84
C PRO A 315 -2.55 11.69 27.95
N ARG A 316 -2.07 10.53 28.40
CA ARG A 316 -1.95 9.29 27.60
C ARG A 316 -3.20 8.93 26.77
N GLY A 317 -4.41 9.04 27.35
CA GLY A 317 -5.65 8.74 26.63
C GLY A 317 -5.97 9.72 25.51
N VAL A 318 -5.69 11.02 25.72
CA VAL A 318 -5.86 12.06 24.69
C VAL A 318 -4.78 11.92 23.63
N ALA A 319 -3.53 11.66 24.03
CA ALA A 319 -2.42 11.40 23.11
C ALA A 319 -2.74 10.23 22.16
N LEU A 320 -3.26 9.12 22.67
CA LEU A 320 -3.71 8.00 21.85
C LEU A 320 -4.78 8.42 20.82
N ALA A 321 -5.79 9.19 21.25
CA ALA A 321 -6.81 9.69 20.32
C ALA A 321 -6.20 10.60 19.24
N VAL A 322 -5.28 11.47 19.63
CA VAL A 322 -4.56 12.38 18.71
C VAL A 322 -3.77 11.56 17.68
N VAL A 323 -2.97 10.57 18.07
CA VAL A 323 -2.19 9.78 17.12
C VAL A 323 -3.08 8.93 16.20
N CYS A 324 -4.19 8.35 16.70
CA CYS A 324 -5.16 7.64 15.86
C CYS A 324 -5.82 8.55 14.82
N VAL A 325 -6.23 9.76 15.21
CA VAL A 325 -6.81 10.75 14.30
C VAL A 325 -5.77 11.20 13.26
N ASN A 326 -4.52 11.46 13.68
CA ASN A 326 -3.45 11.83 12.77
C ASN A 326 -3.08 10.68 11.81
N PHE A 327 -3.15 9.43 12.26
CA PHE A 327 -2.99 8.25 11.40
C PHE A 327 -4.06 8.20 10.30
N LEU A 328 -5.29 8.53 10.64
CA LEU A 328 -6.39 8.65 9.68
C LEU A 328 -6.17 9.83 8.70
N PHE A 329 -5.70 10.98 9.18
CA PHE A 329 -5.36 12.13 8.33
C PHE A 329 -4.23 11.78 7.35
N ASP A 330 -3.17 11.09 7.79
CA ASP A 330 -2.11 10.62 6.88
C ASP A 330 -2.64 9.69 5.80
N ALA A 331 -3.54 8.77 6.14
CA ALA A 331 -4.17 7.88 5.17
C ALA A 331 -4.94 8.67 4.09
N VAL A 332 -5.67 9.72 4.47
CA VAL A 332 -6.37 10.60 3.53
C VAL A 332 -5.39 11.42 2.69
N ILE A 333 -4.38 12.03 3.31
CA ILE A 333 -3.35 12.82 2.63
C ILE A 333 -2.57 11.96 1.62
N SER A 334 -2.36 10.68 1.90
CA SER A 334 -1.69 9.77 0.97
C SER A 334 -2.41 9.64 -0.38
N THR A 335 -3.72 9.91 -0.43
CA THR A 335 -4.49 9.92 -1.69
C THR A 335 -4.18 11.12 -2.58
N THR A 336 -3.59 12.19 -2.03
CA THR A 336 -3.21 13.41 -2.80
C THR A 336 -2.07 13.13 -3.77
N SER A 337 -1.37 11.98 -3.66
CA SER A 337 -0.37 11.52 -4.64
C SER A 337 -0.90 11.45 -6.07
N MET A 338 -2.24 11.41 -6.27
CA MET A 338 -2.84 11.56 -7.60
C MET A 338 -2.53 12.92 -8.26
N ALA A 339 -2.26 13.98 -7.48
CA ALA A 339 -1.88 15.29 -8.01
C ALA A 339 -0.53 15.21 -8.75
N THR A 340 0.43 14.45 -8.21
CA THR A 340 1.72 14.18 -8.87
C THR A 340 1.53 13.40 -10.17
N SER A 341 0.57 12.48 -10.20
CA SER A 341 0.21 11.73 -11.41
C SER A 341 -0.36 12.62 -12.50
N ILE A 342 -1.17 13.62 -12.15
CA ILE A 342 -1.69 14.62 -13.10
C ILE A 342 -0.56 15.46 -13.65
N TYR A 343 0.40 15.89 -12.83
CA TYR A 343 1.57 16.64 -13.24
C TYR A 343 2.44 15.86 -14.24
N VAL A 344 2.70 14.58 -14.00
CA VAL A 344 3.44 13.73 -14.95
C VAL A 344 2.70 13.58 -16.26
N ARG A 345 1.37 13.37 -16.21
CA ARG A 345 0.55 13.30 -17.43
C ARG A 345 0.69 14.57 -18.30
N ASP A 346 0.64 15.74 -17.67
CA ASP A 346 0.69 17.02 -18.39
C ASP A 346 2.07 17.29 -19.03
N LEU A 347 3.15 16.69 -18.49
CA LEU A 347 4.49 16.76 -19.04
C LEU A 347 4.79 15.70 -20.12
N SER A 348 3.99 14.65 -20.16
CA SER A 348 4.23 13.48 -21.00
C SER A 348 3.66 13.67 -22.40
N LYS A 349 4.37 13.13 -23.41
CA LYS A 349 3.95 13.21 -24.80
C LYS A 349 2.94 12.11 -25.19
N ASN A 350 2.99 10.97 -24.52
CA ASN A 350 2.15 9.80 -24.78
C ASN A 350 2.03 8.89 -23.55
N ALA A 351 1.18 7.89 -23.64
CA ALA A 351 0.90 6.96 -22.53
C ALA A 351 2.12 6.11 -22.13
N ASP A 352 2.99 5.75 -23.11
CA ASP A 352 4.18 4.95 -22.81
C ASP A 352 5.18 5.76 -21.98
N GLU A 353 5.31 7.06 -22.25
CA GLU A 353 6.17 7.97 -21.47
C GLU A 353 5.63 8.12 -20.03
N ILE A 354 4.31 8.22 -19.85
CA ILE A 354 3.68 8.25 -18.52
C ILE A 354 4.03 6.98 -17.75
N THR A 355 3.80 5.81 -18.34
CA THR A 355 4.02 4.50 -17.70
C THR A 355 5.50 4.31 -17.33
N ALA A 356 6.42 4.66 -18.25
CA ALA A 356 7.84 4.54 -18.00
C ALA A 356 8.33 5.50 -16.90
N THR A 357 7.78 6.72 -16.85
CA THR A 357 8.10 7.72 -15.81
C THR A 357 7.60 7.27 -14.43
N PHE A 358 6.38 6.74 -14.36
CA PHE A 358 5.86 6.18 -13.08
C PHE A 358 6.67 5.00 -12.59
N SER A 359 7.10 4.11 -13.49
CA SER A 359 7.97 2.98 -13.11
C SER A 359 9.28 3.46 -12.50
N THR A 360 9.88 4.52 -13.07
CA THR A 360 11.09 5.13 -12.52
C THR A 360 10.83 5.80 -11.18
N GLY A 361 9.73 6.56 -11.03
CA GLY A 361 9.32 7.16 -9.77
C GLY A 361 9.12 6.12 -8.67
N LEU A 362 8.47 5.00 -8.97
CA LEU A 362 8.30 3.89 -8.04
C LEU A 362 9.63 3.29 -7.59
N SER A 363 10.60 3.14 -8.50
CA SER A 363 11.94 2.66 -8.15
C SER A 363 12.67 3.64 -7.21
N ILE A 364 12.55 4.95 -7.45
CA ILE A 364 13.09 5.99 -6.56
C ILE A 364 12.41 5.91 -5.17
N ASN A 365 11.10 5.73 -5.14
CA ASN A 365 10.34 5.59 -3.91
C ASN A 365 10.82 4.38 -3.09
N HIS A 366 11.02 3.22 -3.71
CA HIS A 366 11.58 2.04 -3.02
C HIS A 366 13.02 2.25 -2.57
N LEU A 367 13.87 2.91 -3.38
CA LEU A 367 15.24 3.20 -3.00
C LEU A 367 15.31 4.07 -1.73
N ILE A 368 14.48 5.11 -1.66
CA ILE A 368 14.43 5.96 -0.46
C ILE A 368 13.80 5.23 0.73
N SER A 369 12.79 4.40 0.50
CA SER A 369 12.12 3.60 1.54
C SER A 369 13.09 2.66 2.25
N ILE A 370 13.89 1.91 1.50
CA ILE A 370 14.89 0.99 2.09
C ILE A 370 16.00 1.73 2.85
N THR A 371 16.29 2.98 2.49
CA THR A 371 17.31 3.78 3.16
C THR A 371 16.77 4.42 4.44
N VAL A 372 15.56 4.98 4.38
CA VAL A 372 14.96 5.74 5.49
C VAL A 372 14.50 4.82 6.62
N ALA A 373 14.06 3.59 6.33
CA ALA A 373 13.51 2.71 7.34
C ALA A 373 14.52 2.31 8.44
N PRO A 374 15.75 1.83 8.16
CA PRO A 374 16.75 1.54 9.21
C PRO A 374 17.17 2.80 9.96
N ILE A 375 17.35 3.92 9.23
CA ILE A 375 17.71 5.21 9.84
C ILE A 375 16.61 5.67 10.80
N GLY A 376 15.34 5.57 10.38
CA GLY A 376 14.19 5.92 11.21
C GLY A 376 14.09 5.06 12.46
N GLY A 377 14.31 3.75 12.36
CA GLY A 377 14.37 2.85 13.51
C GLY A 377 15.48 3.21 14.50
N TRP A 378 16.66 3.53 13.98
CA TRP A 378 17.79 3.99 14.80
C TRP A 378 17.50 5.35 15.47
N VAL A 379 16.91 6.30 14.73
CA VAL A 379 16.53 7.61 15.29
C VAL A 379 15.52 7.44 16.42
N TRP A 380 14.47 6.63 16.20
CA TRP A 380 13.47 6.39 17.23
C TRP A 380 14.06 5.69 18.47
N GLU A 381 14.90 4.67 18.27
CA GLU A 381 15.54 3.94 19.38
C GLU A 381 16.43 4.87 20.23
N LYS A 382 17.19 5.77 19.58
CA LYS A 382 18.21 6.58 20.26
C LYS A 382 17.69 7.92 20.77
N TYR A 383 16.77 8.55 20.03
CA TYR A 383 16.37 9.93 20.28
C TYR A 383 14.88 10.10 20.58
N GLY A 384 14.05 9.10 20.33
CA GLY A 384 12.61 9.17 20.57
C GLY A 384 11.77 9.37 19.33
N VAL A 385 10.45 9.23 19.50
CA VAL A 385 9.45 9.36 18.46
C VAL A 385 9.35 10.79 17.92
N GLU A 386 9.64 11.77 18.75
CA GLU A 386 9.60 13.21 18.46
C GLU A 386 10.57 13.55 17.33
N TRP A 387 11.80 13.02 17.41
CA TRP A 387 12.83 13.23 16.40
C TRP A 387 12.53 12.51 15.09
N LEU A 388 11.97 11.31 15.18
CA LEU A 388 11.57 10.55 14.00
C LEU A 388 10.51 11.31 13.18
N PHE A 389 9.45 11.78 13.84
CA PHE A 389 8.39 12.52 13.14
C PHE A 389 8.77 13.97 12.83
N SER A 390 9.69 14.58 13.56
CA SER A 390 10.32 15.85 13.16
C SER A 390 11.09 15.71 11.85
N PHE A 391 11.83 14.60 11.66
CA PHE A 391 12.48 14.31 10.37
C PHE A 391 11.44 14.16 9.23
N ALA A 392 10.32 13.49 9.49
CA ALA A 392 9.21 13.41 8.51
C ALA A 392 8.63 14.80 8.20
N ALA A 393 8.48 15.67 9.21
CA ALA A 393 8.02 17.05 9.02
C ALA A 393 9.01 17.87 8.16
N VAL A 394 10.30 17.72 8.37
CA VAL A 394 11.34 18.36 7.52
C VAL A 394 11.21 17.89 6.07
N MET A 395 11.00 16.59 5.83
CA MET A 395 10.77 16.07 4.48
C MET A 395 9.48 16.64 3.85
N ALA A 396 8.42 16.84 4.64
CA ALA A 396 7.20 17.49 4.19
C ALA A 396 7.44 18.97 3.81
N VAL A 397 8.22 19.71 4.59
CA VAL A 397 8.62 21.10 4.28
C VAL A 397 9.43 21.14 2.98
N CYS A 398 10.43 20.26 2.83
CA CYS A 398 11.21 20.16 1.58
C CYS A 398 10.29 19.88 0.37
N ASN A 399 9.33 18.96 0.53
CA ASN A 399 8.35 18.66 -0.53
C ASN A 399 7.50 19.90 -0.87
N THR A 400 7.02 20.65 0.13
CA THR A 400 6.29 21.90 -0.06
C THR A 400 7.10 22.90 -0.86
N LEU A 401 8.36 23.17 -0.45
CA LEU A 401 9.24 24.10 -1.13
C LEU A 401 9.50 23.68 -2.59
N PHE A 402 9.68 22.38 -2.80
CA PHE A 402 9.87 21.84 -4.16
C PHE A 402 8.59 21.94 -5.00
N ALA A 403 7.41 21.64 -4.44
CA ALA A 403 6.13 21.81 -5.09
C ALA A 403 5.86 23.26 -5.51
N MET A 404 6.33 24.24 -4.72
CA MET A 404 6.25 25.67 -5.09
C MET A 404 7.02 26.02 -6.37
N THR A 405 8.03 25.25 -6.75
CA THR A 405 8.80 25.46 -7.99
C THR A 405 8.10 24.91 -9.25
N ILE A 406 7.03 24.13 -9.08
CA ILE A 406 6.26 23.57 -10.20
C ILE A 406 5.47 24.68 -10.89
N PRO A 407 5.44 24.74 -12.22
CA PRO A 407 4.61 25.71 -12.95
C PRO A 407 3.12 25.54 -12.60
N LYS A 408 2.38 26.63 -12.53
CA LYS A 408 0.92 26.56 -12.41
C LYS A 408 0.35 25.83 -13.63
N PRO A 409 -0.61 24.91 -13.46
CA PRO A 409 -1.29 24.30 -14.60
C PRO A 409 -1.95 25.39 -15.47
N PRO A 410 -2.02 25.21 -16.79
CA PRO A 410 -2.82 26.08 -17.63
C PRO A 410 -4.26 26.07 -17.10
N ARG A 411 -4.86 27.25 -16.94
CA ARG A 411 -6.27 27.32 -16.55
C ARG A 411 -7.10 26.54 -17.56
N PRO A 412 -8.02 25.66 -17.12
CA PRO A 412 -8.97 25.06 -18.06
C PRO A 412 -9.62 26.22 -18.84
N ALA A 413 -9.57 26.15 -20.17
CA ALA A 413 -10.35 27.07 -20.99
C ALA A 413 -11.79 26.98 -20.47
N ALA A 414 -12.37 28.13 -20.10
CA ALA A 414 -13.74 28.20 -19.65
C ALA A 414 -14.58 27.43 -20.68
N ARG A 415 -15.12 26.28 -20.28
CA ARG A 415 -16.08 25.58 -21.12
C ARG A 415 -17.22 26.59 -21.32
N GLY A 416 -17.28 27.16 -22.52
CA GLY A 416 -18.37 28.02 -22.90
C GLY A 416 -19.68 27.27 -22.62
N ASN A 417 -20.58 27.96 -21.95
CA ASN A 417 -21.95 27.51 -21.65
C ASN A 417 -22.66 27.07 -22.93
#